data_fa0748b669818a99ea8fcf4d858607ac
#
_entry.id   fa0748b669818a99ea8fcf4d858607ac
#
_cell.length_a   1.000
_cell.length_b   1.000
_cell.length_c   1.000
_cell.angle_alpha   90.00
_cell.angle_beta   90.00
_cell.angle_gamma   90.00
#
_symmetry.space_group_name_H-M   'P 1'
#
loop_
_entity.id
_entity.type
_entity.pdbx_description
1 polymer ?
#
loop_
_entity_poly.entity_id
_entity_poly.type
_entity_poly.pdbx_seq_one_letter_code
_entity_poly.pdbx_strand_id
1 'polypeptide(L)'
;MSGRQEFEGRTALITGGAGDIGGAVARRLQAGGARVASFDLRAAELEGVLSLTGDVSEADDIDAAVARIEQELGPLDIAVCAAGVSGDSLRTTDVTVQEWRRVLSINCDGVFYANRAAARVMVPRGYGRIVNVASIAGKEGNPMAAAYSASKAAVIGMTKSIGKDLAETGVLVNCVTPAVIETRMLADMSEEHVAYMVERIPMKRLGQPDEVAALIAFLASDACSFSTGAVFDLSGGRATY
;
A
#
# COMPACT_ATOMS: atom_id res chain seq x y z
N MET A 1 -21.20 4.19 26.91
CA MET A 1 -19.94 4.73 26.37
C MET A 1 -20.22 5.05 24.92
N SER A 2 -20.32 6.31 24.52
CA SER A 2 -20.46 6.71 23.12
C SER A 2 -19.17 6.31 22.42
N GLY A 3 -19.26 5.33 21.52
CA GLY A 3 -18.08 4.78 20.86
C GLY A 3 -17.45 5.81 19.94
N ARG A 4 -16.32 6.35 20.36
CA ARG A 4 -15.44 7.12 19.48
C ARG A 4 -15.08 6.22 18.30
N GLN A 5 -15.24 6.70 17.08
CA GLN A 5 -14.84 5.94 15.89
C GLN A 5 -13.31 5.78 15.88
N GLU A 6 -12.82 4.64 15.41
CA GLU A 6 -11.42 4.22 15.48
C GLU A 6 -10.44 5.27 14.93
N PHE A 7 -10.85 6.00 13.87
CA PHE A 7 -10.04 7.00 13.16
C PHE A 7 -10.63 8.42 13.25
N GLU A 8 -11.50 8.68 14.23
CA GLU A 8 -12.11 10.00 14.38
C GLU A 8 -11.06 11.10 14.55
N GLY A 9 -11.13 12.12 13.69
CA GLY A 9 -10.20 13.24 13.66
C GLY A 9 -8.87 12.97 12.92
N ARG A 10 -8.62 11.75 12.45
CA ARG A 10 -7.43 11.40 11.67
C ARG A 10 -7.58 11.77 10.19
N THR A 11 -6.47 12.09 9.55
CA THR A 11 -6.39 12.34 8.10
C THR A 11 -5.51 11.28 7.46
N ALA A 12 -6.00 10.68 6.36
CA ALA A 12 -5.32 9.60 5.66
C ALA A 12 -5.08 9.93 4.18
N LEU A 13 -3.88 9.63 3.70
CA LEU A 13 -3.52 9.55 2.27
C LEU A 13 -3.48 8.08 1.85
N ILE A 14 -4.08 7.77 0.69
CA ILE A 14 -4.00 6.46 0.07
C ILE A 14 -3.53 6.62 -1.38
N THR A 15 -2.32 6.18 -1.69
CA THR A 15 -1.88 6.08 -3.07
C THR A 15 -2.47 4.83 -3.72
N GLY A 16 -2.84 4.91 -5.00
CA GLY A 16 -3.56 3.82 -5.66
C GLY A 16 -5.02 3.69 -5.20
N GLY A 17 -5.62 4.77 -4.71
CA GLY A 17 -6.96 4.76 -4.11
C GLY A 17 -8.11 4.53 -5.08
N ALA A 18 -7.90 4.68 -6.41
CA ALA A 18 -8.86 4.29 -7.44
C ALA A 18 -8.80 2.78 -7.77
N GLY A 19 -7.82 2.04 -7.22
CA GLY A 19 -7.70 0.59 -7.32
C GLY A 19 -8.58 -0.14 -6.30
N ASP A 20 -8.69 -1.46 -6.43
CA ASP A 20 -9.59 -2.26 -5.59
C ASP A 20 -9.12 -2.32 -4.13
N ILE A 21 -7.82 -2.56 -3.88
CA ILE A 21 -7.25 -2.57 -2.54
C ILE A 21 -7.27 -1.17 -1.94
N GLY A 22 -6.76 -0.15 -2.66
CA GLY A 22 -6.74 1.22 -2.17
C GLY A 22 -8.15 1.75 -1.88
N GLY A 23 -9.12 1.45 -2.75
CA GLY A 23 -10.53 1.81 -2.55
C GLY A 23 -11.16 1.12 -1.34
N ALA A 24 -10.87 -0.16 -1.10
CA ALA A 24 -11.32 -0.87 0.11
C ALA A 24 -10.73 -0.25 1.38
N VAL A 25 -9.43 0.10 1.36
CA VAL A 25 -8.77 0.81 2.47
C VAL A 25 -9.42 2.18 2.70
N ALA A 26 -9.67 2.95 1.63
CA ALA A 26 -10.32 4.25 1.73
C ALA A 26 -11.68 4.16 2.43
N ARG A 27 -12.54 3.25 1.98
CA ARG A 27 -13.84 3.00 2.60
C ARG A 27 -13.71 2.56 4.06
N ARG A 28 -12.78 1.68 4.37
CA ARG A 28 -12.59 1.16 5.75
C ARG A 28 -12.14 2.25 6.72
N LEU A 29 -11.19 3.11 6.32
CA LEU A 29 -10.71 4.20 7.15
C LEU A 29 -11.78 5.29 7.30
N GLN A 30 -12.50 5.63 6.21
CA GLN A 30 -13.61 6.59 6.23
C GLN A 30 -14.75 6.11 7.15
N ALA A 31 -15.14 4.85 7.05
CA ALA A 31 -16.14 4.25 7.95
C ALA A 31 -15.71 4.28 9.42
N GLY A 32 -14.40 4.29 9.68
CA GLY A 32 -13.82 4.49 11.01
C GLY A 32 -13.70 5.97 11.43
N GLY A 33 -14.18 6.92 10.63
CA GLY A 33 -14.20 8.35 10.95
C GLY A 33 -13.00 9.16 10.45
N ALA A 34 -12.11 8.58 9.65
CA ALA A 34 -11.00 9.32 9.04
C ALA A 34 -11.49 10.25 7.92
N ARG A 35 -10.82 11.38 7.77
CA ARG A 35 -10.84 12.18 6.55
C ARG A 35 -9.86 11.57 5.58
N VAL A 36 -10.30 11.20 4.40
CA VAL A 36 -9.52 10.39 3.46
C VAL A 36 -9.24 11.17 2.17
N ALA A 37 -8.00 11.13 1.73
CA ALA A 37 -7.58 11.52 0.39
C ALA A 37 -7.10 10.30 -0.40
N SER A 38 -7.54 10.18 -1.64
CA SER A 38 -7.06 9.22 -2.63
C SER A 38 -6.15 9.92 -3.61
N PHE A 39 -4.97 9.38 -3.86
CA PHE A 39 -4.05 9.84 -4.90
C PHE A 39 -3.82 8.72 -5.92
N ASP A 40 -4.12 8.97 -7.18
CA ASP A 40 -4.03 8.00 -8.27
C ASP A 40 -3.87 8.72 -9.62
N LEU A 41 -3.48 8.01 -10.67
CA LEU A 41 -3.51 8.54 -12.04
C LEU A 41 -4.93 8.90 -12.51
N ARG A 42 -5.95 8.29 -11.90
CA ARG A 42 -7.36 8.51 -12.19
C ARG A 42 -8.09 8.97 -10.93
N ALA A 43 -9.10 9.81 -11.12
CA ALA A 43 -9.96 10.19 -10.01
C ALA A 43 -10.61 8.95 -9.37
N ALA A 44 -10.61 8.89 -8.05
CA ALA A 44 -11.36 7.87 -7.31
C ALA A 44 -12.84 8.29 -7.22
N GLU A 45 -13.73 7.39 -7.60
CA GLU A 45 -15.18 7.58 -7.49
C GLU A 45 -15.66 7.10 -6.10
N LEU A 46 -15.22 7.81 -5.05
CA LEU A 46 -15.56 7.51 -3.67
C LEU A 46 -16.18 8.74 -3.00
N GLU A 47 -17.42 8.61 -2.55
CA GLU A 47 -18.15 9.70 -1.91
C GLU A 47 -17.45 10.15 -0.60
N GLY A 48 -17.29 11.46 -0.42
CA GLY A 48 -16.66 12.03 0.77
C GLY A 48 -15.15 11.83 0.87
N VAL A 49 -14.49 11.34 -0.19
CA VAL A 49 -13.03 11.20 -0.30
C VAL A 49 -12.48 12.33 -1.17
N LEU A 50 -11.45 13.01 -0.70
CA LEU A 50 -10.72 14.00 -1.51
C LEU A 50 -9.95 13.24 -2.61
N SER A 51 -10.35 13.43 -3.87
CA SER A 51 -9.69 12.78 -5.00
C SER A 51 -8.61 13.69 -5.58
N LEU A 52 -7.37 13.23 -5.55
CA LEU A 52 -6.19 13.89 -6.10
C LEU A 52 -5.64 13.06 -7.26
N THR A 53 -5.33 13.69 -8.37
CA THR A 53 -4.75 13.03 -9.54
C THR A 53 -3.29 13.41 -9.70
N GLY A 54 -2.44 12.42 -10.00
CA GLY A 54 -1.01 12.58 -10.24
C GLY A 54 -0.31 11.23 -10.36
N ASP A 55 0.98 11.26 -10.68
CA ASP A 55 1.80 10.05 -10.86
C ASP A 55 2.68 9.82 -9.62
N VAL A 56 2.58 8.64 -9.01
CA VAL A 56 3.41 8.28 -7.84
C VAL A 56 4.90 8.22 -8.18
N SER A 57 5.26 8.01 -9.44
CA SER A 57 6.65 8.01 -9.89
C SER A 57 7.27 9.42 -9.99
N GLU A 58 6.46 10.47 -9.82
CA GLU A 58 6.88 11.86 -9.78
C GLU A 58 6.87 12.38 -8.33
N ALA A 59 8.04 12.67 -7.80
CA ALA A 59 8.19 13.09 -6.41
C ALA A 59 7.44 14.38 -6.08
N ASP A 60 7.43 15.33 -7.02
CA ASP A 60 6.77 16.63 -6.87
C ASP A 60 5.25 16.49 -6.81
N ASP A 61 4.66 15.52 -7.54
CA ASP A 61 3.22 15.24 -7.48
C ASP A 61 2.81 14.75 -6.09
N ILE A 62 3.63 13.89 -5.48
CA ILE A 62 3.40 13.39 -4.12
C ILE A 62 3.57 14.51 -3.08
N ASP A 63 4.62 15.33 -3.20
CA ASP A 63 4.87 16.45 -2.27
C ASP A 63 3.70 17.46 -2.37
N ALA A 64 3.20 17.77 -3.57
CA ALA A 64 2.04 18.64 -3.80
C ALA A 64 0.74 18.02 -3.23
N ALA A 65 0.55 16.71 -3.40
CA ALA A 65 -0.62 16.02 -2.85
C ALA A 65 -0.65 16.09 -1.32
N VAL A 66 0.48 15.85 -0.64
CA VAL A 66 0.57 15.97 0.83
C VAL A 66 0.28 17.38 1.30
N ALA A 67 0.86 18.40 0.64
CA ALA A 67 0.60 19.80 0.98
C ALA A 67 -0.89 20.17 0.84
N ARG A 68 -1.54 19.70 -0.22
CA ARG A 68 -2.96 19.93 -0.44
C ARG A 68 -3.84 19.21 0.59
N ILE A 69 -3.49 17.98 1.00
CA ILE A 69 -4.18 17.25 2.04
C ILE A 69 -4.11 18.01 3.36
N GLU A 70 -2.94 18.49 3.76
CA GLU A 70 -2.78 19.26 4.99
C GLU A 70 -3.59 20.55 4.99
N GLN A 71 -3.71 21.19 3.83
CA GLN A 71 -4.51 22.40 3.67
C GLN A 71 -6.02 22.14 3.71
N GLU A 72 -6.52 21.09 3.04
CA GLU A 72 -7.95 20.85 2.86
C GLU A 72 -8.56 19.93 3.95
N LEU A 73 -7.79 18.93 4.41
CA LEU A 73 -8.27 17.93 5.37
C LEU A 73 -7.63 18.07 6.75
N GLY A 74 -6.51 18.78 6.86
CA GLY A 74 -5.75 18.93 8.09
C GLY A 74 -4.57 17.96 8.18
N PRO A 75 -3.87 17.93 9.33
CA PRO A 75 -2.60 17.23 9.50
C PRO A 75 -2.66 15.77 9.07
N LEU A 76 -1.71 15.33 8.24
CA LEU A 76 -1.64 13.96 7.75
C LEU A 76 -1.17 13.00 8.85
N ASP A 77 -2.01 12.05 9.25
CA ASP A 77 -1.74 11.07 10.31
C ASP A 77 -1.43 9.67 9.78
N ILE A 78 -2.02 9.32 8.62
CA ILE A 78 -1.95 7.98 8.04
C ILE A 78 -1.55 8.08 6.57
N ALA A 79 -0.58 7.28 6.14
CA ALA A 79 -0.22 7.11 4.73
C ALA A 79 -0.25 5.63 4.36
N VAL A 80 -1.06 5.28 3.35
CA VAL A 80 -1.12 3.92 2.80
C VAL A 80 -0.61 3.93 1.37
N CYS A 81 0.52 3.26 1.12
CA CYS A 81 1.17 3.20 -0.17
C CYS A 81 0.72 1.94 -0.91
N ALA A 82 -0.42 2.02 -1.62
CA ALA A 82 -1.02 0.89 -2.32
C ALA A 82 -0.94 1.00 -3.86
N ALA A 83 -0.41 2.10 -4.40
CA ALA A 83 -0.16 2.22 -5.83
C ALA A 83 0.86 1.19 -6.31
N GLY A 84 0.63 0.63 -7.48
CA GLY A 84 1.55 -0.33 -8.07
C GLY A 84 0.98 -1.02 -9.31
N VAL A 85 1.89 -1.58 -10.09
CA VAL A 85 1.61 -2.33 -11.33
C VAL A 85 2.30 -3.69 -11.28
N SER A 86 1.70 -4.71 -11.90
CA SER A 86 2.30 -6.03 -12.02
C SER A 86 3.47 -6.08 -13.01
N GLY A 87 3.47 -5.17 -13.98
CA GLY A 87 4.32 -5.25 -15.15
C GLY A 87 3.90 -6.36 -16.11
N ASP A 88 4.65 -6.50 -17.20
CA ASP A 88 4.42 -7.53 -18.19
C ASP A 88 4.91 -8.89 -17.68
N SER A 89 4.14 -9.95 -17.98
CA SER A 89 4.53 -11.33 -17.66
C SER A 89 5.50 -11.87 -18.71
N LEU A 90 6.79 -11.70 -18.47
CA LEU A 90 7.86 -12.03 -19.42
C LEU A 90 8.96 -12.88 -18.78
N ARG A 91 9.62 -13.73 -19.60
CA ARG A 91 10.87 -14.38 -19.18
C ARG A 91 11.94 -13.32 -18.93
N THR A 92 12.83 -13.57 -17.99
CA THR A 92 13.89 -12.63 -17.63
C THR A 92 14.72 -12.16 -18.83
N THR A 93 14.92 -13.03 -19.83
CA THR A 93 15.65 -12.72 -21.09
C THR A 93 14.91 -11.71 -21.96
N ASP A 94 13.59 -11.58 -21.81
CA ASP A 94 12.71 -10.80 -22.68
C ASP A 94 12.25 -9.49 -22.02
N VAL A 95 12.53 -9.31 -20.72
CA VAL A 95 12.22 -8.06 -20.00
C VAL A 95 13.10 -6.94 -20.54
N THR A 96 12.47 -5.92 -21.11
CA THR A 96 13.19 -4.74 -21.58
C THR A 96 13.68 -3.87 -20.41
N VAL A 97 14.76 -3.13 -20.61
CA VAL A 97 15.24 -2.16 -19.62
C VAL A 97 14.20 -1.09 -19.32
N GLN A 98 13.38 -0.73 -20.31
CA GLN A 98 12.31 0.25 -20.16
C GLN A 98 11.20 -0.29 -19.23
N GLU A 99 10.75 -1.53 -19.45
CA GLU A 99 9.73 -2.16 -18.59
C GLU A 99 10.23 -2.35 -17.15
N TRP A 100 11.48 -2.81 -17.02
CA TRP A 100 12.14 -2.89 -15.71
C TRP A 100 12.09 -1.56 -14.96
N ARG A 101 12.52 -0.47 -15.62
CA ARG A 101 12.54 0.87 -15.02
C ARG A 101 11.14 1.37 -14.69
N ARG A 102 10.16 1.14 -15.59
CA ARG A 102 8.77 1.53 -15.37
C ARG A 102 8.18 0.87 -14.11
N VAL A 103 8.39 -0.43 -13.94
CA VAL A 103 7.87 -1.14 -12.76
C VAL A 103 8.57 -0.66 -11.49
N LEU A 104 9.88 -0.45 -11.52
CA LEU A 104 10.60 0.04 -10.35
C LEU A 104 10.23 1.48 -9.98
N SER A 105 10.11 2.38 -10.95
CA SER A 105 9.74 3.77 -10.67
C SER A 105 8.36 3.87 -10.00
N ILE A 106 7.39 3.08 -10.43
CA ILE A 106 6.06 3.08 -9.82
C ILE A 106 6.06 2.37 -8.46
N ASN A 107 6.55 1.12 -8.41
CA ASN A 107 6.38 0.25 -7.24
C ASN A 107 7.39 0.49 -6.12
N CYS A 108 8.58 1.03 -6.43
CA CYS A 108 9.65 1.24 -5.47
C CYS A 108 9.84 2.74 -5.21
N ASP A 109 10.16 3.52 -6.25
CA ASP A 109 10.43 4.95 -6.08
C ASP A 109 9.18 5.69 -5.60
N GLY A 110 8.00 5.39 -6.16
CA GLY A 110 6.73 5.96 -5.73
C GLY A 110 6.39 5.68 -4.27
N VAL A 111 6.67 4.45 -3.79
CA VAL A 111 6.51 4.12 -2.36
C VAL A 111 7.50 4.92 -1.52
N PHE A 112 8.76 5.06 -1.95
CA PHE A 112 9.75 5.88 -1.26
C PHE A 112 9.33 7.35 -1.19
N TYR A 113 8.86 7.93 -2.29
CA TYR A 113 8.41 9.32 -2.32
C TYR A 113 7.25 9.56 -1.37
N ALA A 114 6.26 8.67 -1.35
CA ALA A 114 5.12 8.76 -0.44
C ALA A 114 5.55 8.62 1.04
N ASN A 115 6.43 7.67 1.37
CA ASN A 115 6.99 7.51 2.72
C ASN A 115 7.75 8.78 3.15
N ARG A 116 8.61 9.31 2.27
CA ARG A 116 9.40 10.52 2.54
C ARG A 116 8.51 11.74 2.77
N ALA A 117 7.53 11.98 1.91
CA ALA A 117 6.63 13.12 2.02
C ALA A 117 5.79 13.04 3.31
N ALA A 118 5.22 11.86 3.61
CA ALA A 118 4.47 11.62 4.83
C ALA A 118 5.35 11.80 6.09
N ALA A 119 6.54 11.21 6.12
CA ALA A 119 7.44 11.32 7.26
C ALA A 119 7.85 12.77 7.55
N ARG A 120 8.08 13.60 6.52
CA ARG A 120 8.43 15.02 6.68
C ARG A 120 7.40 15.83 7.47
N VAL A 121 6.11 15.51 7.31
CA VAL A 121 5.04 16.21 8.02
C VAL A 121 4.62 15.51 9.32
N MET A 122 4.83 14.19 9.44
CA MET A 122 4.48 13.41 10.63
C MET A 122 5.51 13.53 11.76
N VAL A 123 6.82 13.44 11.44
CA VAL A 123 7.92 13.45 12.43
C VAL A 123 7.90 14.69 13.34
N PRO A 124 7.74 15.93 12.83
CA PRO A 124 7.68 17.12 13.70
C PRO A 124 6.49 17.10 14.68
N ARG A 125 5.45 16.32 14.41
CA ARG A 125 4.26 16.20 15.26
C ARG A 125 4.32 15.03 16.25
N GLY A 126 5.33 14.16 16.15
CA GLY A 126 5.50 13.01 17.03
C GLY A 126 4.43 11.92 16.83
N TYR A 127 3.75 11.87 15.67
CA TYR A 127 2.75 10.87 15.35
C TYR A 127 2.67 10.60 13.85
N GLY A 128 2.55 9.32 13.49
CA GLY A 128 2.27 8.89 12.12
C GLY A 128 2.15 7.37 12.01
N ARG A 129 1.38 6.93 11.01
CA ARG A 129 1.24 5.53 10.61
C ARG A 129 1.43 5.42 9.11
N ILE A 130 2.48 4.73 8.70
CA ILE A 130 2.77 4.48 7.29
C ILE A 130 2.65 2.98 7.04
N VAL A 131 1.81 2.58 6.09
CA VAL A 131 1.60 1.19 5.73
C VAL A 131 1.87 1.00 4.25
N ASN A 132 2.91 0.22 3.94
CA ASN A 132 3.31 -0.08 2.57
C ASN A 132 2.67 -1.38 2.08
N VAL A 133 2.12 -1.40 0.88
CA VAL A 133 1.59 -2.61 0.25
C VAL A 133 2.69 -3.25 -0.61
N ALA A 134 3.37 -4.24 -0.02
CA ALA A 134 4.31 -5.10 -0.74
C ALA A 134 3.58 -6.25 -1.46
N SER A 135 4.10 -7.45 -1.44
CA SER A 135 3.49 -8.67 -1.99
C SER A 135 4.24 -9.90 -1.49
N ILE A 136 3.56 -11.04 -1.50
CA ILE A 136 4.19 -12.37 -1.37
C ILE A 136 5.31 -12.56 -2.41
N ALA A 137 5.17 -11.99 -3.61
CA ALA A 137 6.19 -12.04 -4.66
C ALA A 137 7.50 -11.37 -4.25
N GLY A 138 7.47 -10.41 -3.32
CA GLY A 138 8.67 -9.80 -2.75
C GLY A 138 9.41 -10.70 -1.75
N LYS A 139 8.74 -11.72 -1.20
CA LYS A 139 9.33 -12.74 -0.33
C LYS A 139 9.89 -13.93 -1.11
N GLU A 140 9.07 -14.48 -2.01
CA GLU A 140 9.35 -15.75 -2.69
C GLU A 140 9.95 -15.57 -4.10
N GLY A 141 9.67 -14.45 -4.77
CA GLY A 141 9.86 -14.31 -6.20
C GLY A 141 8.83 -15.11 -7.00
N ASN A 142 8.35 -14.55 -8.10
CA ASN A 142 7.47 -15.27 -9.02
C ASN A 142 8.13 -15.42 -10.37
N PRO A 143 8.03 -16.61 -11.02
CA PRO A 143 8.44 -16.78 -12.41
C PRO A 143 7.77 -15.74 -13.30
N MET A 144 8.45 -15.28 -14.33
CA MET A 144 7.97 -14.30 -15.31
C MET A 144 7.58 -12.92 -14.76
N ALA A 145 7.99 -12.60 -13.52
CA ALA A 145 7.67 -11.36 -12.82
C ALA A 145 8.91 -10.76 -12.13
N ALA A 146 10.07 -10.79 -12.79
CA ALA A 146 11.34 -10.39 -12.18
C ALA A 146 11.31 -8.92 -11.66
N ALA A 147 10.84 -7.97 -12.49
CA ALA A 147 10.76 -6.57 -12.11
C ALA A 147 9.78 -6.34 -10.94
N TYR A 148 8.61 -6.97 -11.00
CA TYR A 148 7.61 -6.90 -9.94
C TYR A 148 8.14 -7.46 -8.62
N SER A 149 8.69 -8.67 -8.65
CA SER A 149 9.24 -9.34 -7.46
C SER A 149 10.36 -8.51 -6.82
N ALA A 150 11.28 -8.00 -7.65
CA ALA A 150 12.35 -7.13 -7.19
C ALA A 150 11.82 -5.84 -6.55
N SER A 151 10.83 -5.18 -7.19
CA SER A 151 10.23 -3.96 -6.67
C SER A 151 9.54 -4.20 -5.31
N LYS A 152 8.82 -5.31 -5.15
CA LYS A 152 8.13 -5.65 -3.90
C LYS A 152 9.09 -6.12 -2.80
N ALA A 153 10.22 -6.75 -3.16
CA ALA A 153 11.32 -7.03 -2.23
C ALA A 153 11.99 -5.73 -1.75
N ALA A 154 12.17 -4.76 -2.64
CA ALA A 154 12.68 -3.44 -2.28
C ALA A 154 11.77 -2.71 -1.27
N VAL A 155 10.44 -2.77 -1.45
CA VAL A 155 9.46 -2.20 -0.49
C VAL A 155 9.61 -2.85 0.89
N ILE A 156 9.81 -4.17 0.97
CA ILE A 156 10.05 -4.88 2.23
C ILE A 156 11.33 -4.37 2.92
N GLY A 157 12.43 -4.27 2.18
CA GLY A 157 13.71 -3.78 2.68
C GLY A 157 13.63 -2.32 3.13
N MET A 158 13.02 -1.48 2.32
CA MET A 158 12.78 -0.06 2.59
C MET A 158 11.95 0.15 3.87
N THR A 159 10.86 -0.61 4.04
CA THR A 159 10.02 -0.56 5.24
C THR A 159 10.81 -0.84 6.50
N LYS A 160 11.68 -1.86 6.46
CA LYS A 160 12.55 -2.21 7.61
C LYS A 160 13.54 -1.09 7.96
N SER A 161 14.11 -0.45 6.93
CA SER A 161 15.06 0.65 7.11
C SER A 161 14.36 1.87 7.70
N ILE A 162 13.31 2.36 7.03
CA ILE A 162 12.58 3.55 7.44
C ILE A 162 11.94 3.37 8.84
N GLY A 163 11.38 2.17 9.12
CA GLY A 163 10.81 1.87 10.43
C GLY A 163 11.83 1.97 11.57
N LYS A 164 13.09 1.58 11.32
CA LYS A 164 14.19 1.75 12.30
C LYS A 164 14.63 3.21 12.42
N ASP A 165 14.75 3.92 11.30
CA ASP A 165 15.14 5.33 11.28
C ASP A 165 14.15 6.21 12.05
N LEU A 166 12.85 5.87 12.01
CA LEU A 166 11.78 6.65 12.63
C LEU A 166 11.33 6.13 13.99
N ALA A 167 11.93 5.07 14.54
CA ALA A 167 11.45 4.36 15.73
C ALA A 167 11.27 5.27 16.98
N GLU A 168 12.10 6.31 17.14
CA GLU A 168 12.05 7.23 18.28
C GLU A 168 11.18 8.47 18.03
N THR A 169 10.57 8.59 16.84
CA THR A 169 9.83 9.79 16.41
C THR A 169 8.32 9.72 16.65
N GLY A 170 7.79 8.58 17.09
CA GLY A 170 6.35 8.33 17.18
C GLY A 170 5.70 7.93 15.85
N VAL A 171 6.47 7.88 14.75
CA VAL A 171 6.01 7.40 13.44
C VAL A 171 6.33 5.92 13.27
N LEU A 172 5.30 5.11 13.03
CA LEU A 172 5.46 3.67 12.79
C LEU A 172 5.30 3.37 11.30
N VAL A 173 6.20 2.54 10.78
CA VAL A 173 6.23 2.16 9.36
C VAL A 173 6.23 0.65 9.23
N ASN A 174 5.17 0.09 8.65
CA ASN A 174 5.02 -1.36 8.47
C ASN A 174 4.63 -1.68 7.03
N CYS A 175 4.73 -2.93 6.63
CA CYS A 175 4.19 -3.38 5.34
C CYS A 175 3.34 -4.64 5.47
N VAL A 176 2.44 -4.81 4.49
CA VAL A 176 1.66 -6.02 4.29
C VAL A 176 2.15 -6.74 3.04
N THR A 177 2.12 -8.08 3.06
CA THR A 177 2.50 -8.93 1.92
C THR A 177 1.32 -9.81 1.49
N PRO A 178 0.34 -9.26 0.76
CA PRO A 178 -0.77 -10.03 0.25
C PRO A 178 -0.32 -11.10 -0.75
N ALA A 179 -0.99 -12.25 -0.75
CA ALA A 179 -0.97 -13.17 -1.87
C ALA A 179 -1.90 -12.67 -2.99
N VAL A 180 -2.57 -13.56 -3.69
CA VAL A 180 -3.49 -13.18 -4.76
C VAL A 180 -4.81 -12.70 -4.14
N ILE A 181 -5.15 -11.45 -4.42
CA ILE A 181 -6.38 -10.80 -3.96
C ILE A 181 -7.35 -10.71 -5.13
N GLU A 182 -8.63 -10.99 -4.88
CA GLU A 182 -9.70 -10.88 -5.87
C GLU A 182 -9.92 -9.40 -6.24
N THR A 183 -9.39 -9.01 -7.39
CA THR A 183 -9.42 -7.65 -7.91
C THR A 183 -9.73 -7.68 -9.41
N ARG A 184 -10.11 -6.54 -9.97
CA ARG A 184 -10.30 -6.39 -11.43
C ARG A 184 -9.08 -6.82 -12.24
N MET A 185 -7.89 -6.77 -11.67
CA MET A 185 -6.66 -7.24 -12.32
C MET A 185 -6.72 -8.73 -12.68
N LEU A 186 -7.51 -9.54 -11.98
CA LEU A 186 -7.68 -10.97 -12.28
C LEU A 186 -8.69 -11.23 -13.39
N ALA A 187 -9.55 -10.25 -13.74
CA ALA A 187 -10.58 -10.43 -14.76
C ALA A 187 -10.01 -10.76 -16.17
N ASP A 188 -8.77 -10.33 -16.41
CA ASP A 188 -8.06 -10.57 -17.68
C ASP A 188 -7.23 -11.87 -17.66
N MET A 189 -7.22 -12.62 -16.55
CA MET A 189 -6.48 -13.87 -16.41
C MET A 189 -7.35 -15.08 -16.76
N SER A 190 -6.74 -16.13 -17.34
CA SER A 190 -7.45 -17.38 -17.58
C SER A 190 -7.84 -18.08 -16.26
N GLU A 191 -8.96 -18.80 -16.26
CA GLU A 191 -9.42 -19.59 -15.10
C GLU A 191 -8.36 -20.59 -14.64
N GLU A 192 -7.62 -21.21 -15.57
CA GLU A 192 -6.53 -22.14 -15.27
C GLU A 192 -5.40 -21.45 -14.50
N HIS A 193 -5.07 -20.20 -14.87
CA HIS A 193 -4.03 -19.43 -14.19
C HIS A 193 -4.46 -19.02 -12.78
N VAL A 194 -5.71 -18.61 -12.61
CA VAL A 194 -6.29 -18.32 -11.29
C VAL A 194 -6.32 -19.56 -10.42
N ALA A 195 -6.76 -20.71 -10.95
CA ALA A 195 -6.77 -21.99 -10.24
C ALA A 195 -5.35 -22.41 -9.78
N TYR A 196 -4.36 -22.28 -10.68
CA TYR A 196 -2.95 -22.52 -10.33
C TYR A 196 -2.45 -21.64 -9.17
N MET A 197 -2.84 -20.36 -9.15
CA MET A 197 -2.48 -19.46 -8.07
C MET A 197 -3.17 -19.84 -6.75
N VAL A 198 -4.46 -20.19 -6.79
CA VAL A 198 -5.24 -20.62 -5.62
C VAL A 198 -4.70 -21.93 -5.04
N GLU A 199 -4.26 -22.87 -5.89
CA GLU A 199 -3.69 -24.13 -5.43
C GLU A 199 -2.48 -23.94 -4.50
N ARG A 200 -1.71 -22.88 -4.71
CA ARG A 200 -0.55 -22.52 -3.88
C ARG A 200 -0.90 -21.86 -2.56
N ILE A 201 -2.15 -21.47 -2.36
CA ILE A 201 -2.64 -20.88 -1.13
C ILE A 201 -3.23 -21.99 -0.25
N PRO A 202 -2.68 -22.28 0.94
CA PRO A 202 -3.22 -23.33 1.83
C PRO A 202 -4.71 -23.17 2.15
N MET A 203 -5.21 -21.94 2.29
CA MET A 203 -6.64 -21.67 2.51
C MET A 203 -7.52 -21.91 1.28
N LYS A 204 -6.95 -22.28 0.12
CA LYS A 204 -7.64 -22.68 -1.12
C LYS A 204 -8.66 -21.66 -1.65
N ARG A 205 -8.41 -20.40 -1.41
CA ARG A 205 -9.20 -19.28 -1.95
C ARG A 205 -8.35 -18.05 -2.20
N LEU A 206 -8.87 -17.13 -2.98
CA LEU A 206 -8.34 -15.78 -3.10
C LEU A 206 -8.58 -15.01 -1.79
N GLY A 207 -7.68 -14.08 -1.46
CA GLY A 207 -7.95 -13.05 -0.45
C GLY A 207 -8.91 -12.00 -1.01
N GLN A 208 -9.60 -11.29 -0.13
CA GLN A 208 -10.51 -10.22 -0.50
C GLN A 208 -9.87 -8.85 -0.22
N PRO A 209 -10.17 -7.80 -1.01
CA PRO A 209 -9.70 -6.44 -0.75
C PRO A 209 -10.02 -5.97 0.68
N ASP A 210 -11.18 -6.34 1.21
CA ASP A 210 -11.60 -5.97 2.56
C ASP A 210 -10.77 -6.67 3.66
N GLU A 211 -10.24 -7.87 3.40
CA GLU A 211 -9.32 -8.54 4.33
C GLU A 211 -7.97 -7.80 4.39
N VAL A 212 -7.49 -7.30 3.25
CA VAL A 212 -6.29 -6.43 3.19
C VAL A 212 -6.56 -5.12 3.93
N ALA A 213 -7.72 -4.50 3.69
CA ALA A 213 -8.11 -3.25 4.33
C ALA A 213 -8.23 -3.39 5.85
N ALA A 214 -8.72 -4.53 6.36
CA ALA A 214 -8.82 -4.79 7.79
C ALA A 214 -7.45 -4.83 8.48
N LEU A 215 -6.47 -5.53 7.88
CA LEU A 215 -5.10 -5.57 8.41
C LEU A 215 -4.43 -4.20 8.32
N ILE A 216 -4.59 -3.49 7.21
CA ILE A 216 -4.05 -2.13 7.05
C ILE A 216 -4.68 -1.18 8.08
N ALA A 217 -5.99 -1.27 8.34
CA ALA A 217 -6.65 -0.47 9.36
C ALA A 217 -6.06 -0.72 10.75
N PHE A 218 -5.83 -1.98 11.14
CA PHE A 218 -5.14 -2.29 12.39
C PHE A 218 -3.75 -1.62 12.46
N LEU A 219 -2.95 -1.74 11.40
CA LEU A 219 -1.60 -1.16 11.34
C LEU A 219 -1.60 0.37 11.35
N ALA A 220 -2.69 0.99 10.86
CA ALA A 220 -2.90 2.43 10.84
C ALA A 220 -3.51 2.98 12.15
N SER A 221 -3.96 2.12 13.05
CA SER A 221 -4.63 2.50 14.30
C SER A 221 -3.67 2.68 15.47
N ASP A 222 -4.18 3.22 16.58
CA ASP A 222 -3.45 3.32 17.84
C ASP A 222 -3.25 1.94 18.53
N ALA A 223 -4.00 0.92 18.12
CA ALA A 223 -3.82 -0.46 18.60
C ALA A 223 -2.47 -1.05 18.15
N CYS A 224 -1.94 -0.62 17.00
CA CYS A 224 -0.58 -0.93 16.57
C CYS A 224 0.40 0.08 17.19
N SER A 225 0.92 -0.21 18.39
CA SER A 225 1.77 0.73 19.13
C SER A 225 3.21 0.24 19.34
N PHE A 226 3.48 -1.06 19.16
CA PHE A 226 4.82 -1.65 19.40
C PHE A 226 5.33 -2.45 18.19
N SER A 227 4.91 -2.03 16.97
CA SER A 227 5.35 -2.68 15.74
C SER A 227 5.76 -1.63 14.71
N THR A 228 7.05 -1.63 14.33
CA THR A 228 7.60 -0.81 13.25
C THR A 228 8.67 -1.60 12.49
N GLY A 229 8.81 -1.36 11.19
CA GLY A 229 9.70 -2.13 10.31
C GLY A 229 9.24 -3.57 10.09
N ALA A 230 8.02 -3.92 10.48
CA ALA A 230 7.51 -5.28 10.41
C ALA A 230 6.86 -5.59 9.06
N VAL A 231 6.86 -6.89 8.73
CA VAL A 231 6.27 -7.44 7.50
C VAL A 231 5.14 -8.37 7.92
N PHE A 232 3.92 -7.92 7.66
CA PHE A 232 2.71 -8.67 8.00
C PHE A 232 2.24 -9.51 6.82
N ASP A 233 2.25 -10.82 7.02
CA ASP A 233 1.79 -11.75 5.99
C ASP A 233 0.26 -11.76 5.86
N LEU A 234 -0.21 -11.74 4.62
CA LEU A 234 -1.64 -11.87 4.28
C LEU A 234 -1.78 -12.80 3.07
N SER A 235 -1.25 -14.03 3.22
CA SER A 235 -1.08 -14.96 2.10
C SER A 235 -1.95 -16.23 2.18
N GLY A 236 -2.83 -16.32 3.17
CA GLY A 236 -3.62 -17.53 3.39
C GLY A 236 -2.76 -18.74 3.75
N GLY A 237 -1.61 -18.51 4.41
CA GLY A 237 -0.66 -19.54 4.84
C GLY A 237 0.41 -19.89 3.81
N ARG A 238 0.48 -19.18 2.66
CA ARG A 238 1.47 -19.47 1.61
C ARG A 238 2.89 -19.13 2.05
N ALA A 239 3.10 -18.01 2.74
CA ALA A 239 4.38 -17.67 3.36
C ALA A 239 4.27 -17.70 4.88
N THR A 240 5.32 -18.14 5.55
CA THR A 240 5.37 -18.33 7.01
C THR A 240 6.54 -17.60 7.68
N TYR A 241 7.22 -16.71 6.96
CA TYR A 241 8.38 -15.96 7.47
C TYR A 241 8.32 -14.49 7.07
#